data_fb354d87a15be562b8aa9f348454e89f
#
_entry.id   fb354d87a15be562b8aa9f348454e89f
#
_cell.length_a   1.000
_cell.length_b   1.000
_cell.length_c   1.000
_cell.angle_alpha   90.00
_cell.angle_beta   90.00
_cell.angle_gamma   90.00
#
_symmetry.space_group_name_H-M   'P 1'
#
loop_
_entity.id
_entity.type
_entity.pdbx_description
1 polymer ?
#
loop_
_entity_poly.entity_id
_entity_poly.type
_entity_poly.pdbx_seq_one_letter_code
_entity_poly.pdbx_strand_id
1 'polypeptide(L)'
;MKLIGRVAEQQLLQQYVASDRAEFIAVYGRRRVGKTFLIREMFADQFAFEVSGTINGKKNEQMFNFIQALRRFGYAGTEAPATWNEAFDLLQQLLEPKAQQQTCLLFIDELPCFDTPKSGFVRAFDHFWNGWASHYPHIKLIVCGSATSWMIDHVIDNHGGLHNRITHEMYLRPFTLSDTEHYFQAYGFAWNRLSLLQAYMVFGGIPYYYSLLDNRFSLAQNVDRLFFQDGGEMQREYDRLFKSLFASPDAYTAIIKVLAEHKRGLSRDEIALKCKMSSNGYLTRILSNLVNCDFIRSFRVKDKKIKANAQCYQLTDLFTLFHHTFAKEDTTDEHYWSNMLGTNRMNTWLGLAFERVCLLHIPQIKQALGIDRIHTEYYSWRSKQSQPAAQIDLIIERADQIVNVCEMKYSEFPYVISKAEDMRLRNRMGAFREETLTKGGLHLTFISTFGVKQNLYSDAVRNEVTLDDLFRSLL
;
A
#
# COMPACT_ATOMS: atom_id res chain seq x y z
N MET A 1 -18.91 -4.65 -12.23
CA MET A 1 -17.70 -5.41 -11.77
C MET A 1 -18.06 -6.06 -10.44
N LYS A 2 -17.65 -7.29 -10.14
CA LYS A 2 -17.99 -7.96 -8.88
C LYS A 2 -16.96 -7.59 -7.81
N LEU A 3 -17.39 -7.29 -6.58
CA LEU A 3 -16.50 -7.09 -5.45
C LEU A 3 -15.81 -8.42 -5.09
N ILE A 4 -14.48 -8.42 -5.09
CA ILE A 4 -13.65 -9.62 -4.88
C ILE A 4 -12.61 -9.33 -3.81
N GLY A 5 -12.35 -10.32 -2.95
CA GLY A 5 -11.47 -10.15 -1.81
C GLY A 5 -12.04 -9.18 -0.76
N ARG A 6 -11.18 -8.59 0.04
CA ARG A 6 -11.57 -7.57 1.04
C ARG A 6 -12.59 -8.07 2.06
N VAL A 7 -12.60 -9.36 2.37
CA VAL A 7 -13.63 -9.96 3.23
C VAL A 7 -13.65 -9.32 4.62
N ALA A 8 -12.47 -9.06 5.18
CA ALA A 8 -12.35 -8.40 6.49
C ALA A 8 -12.89 -6.96 6.47
N GLU A 9 -12.51 -6.18 5.43
CA GLU A 9 -12.96 -4.80 5.27
C GLU A 9 -14.48 -4.74 5.04
N GLN A 10 -15.02 -5.67 4.24
CA GLN A 10 -16.47 -5.78 4.03
C GLN A 10 -17.21 -6.06 5.34
N GLN A 11 -16.76 -7.02 6.13
CA GLN A 11 -17.37 -7.37 7.42
C GLN A 11 -17.34 -6.19 8.40
N LEU A 12 -16.19 -5.50 8.51
CA LEU A 12 -16.05 -4.33 9.36
C LEU A 12 -16.99 -3.20 8.93
N LEU A 13 -17.06 -2.88 7.64
CA LEU A 13 -17.96 -1.84 7.12
C LEU A 13 -19.43 -2.18 7.38
N GLN A 14 -19.85 -3.43 7.18
CA GLN A 14 -21.20 -3.88 7.52
C GLN A 14 -21.49 -3.71 9.02
N GLN A 15 -20.55 -4.11 9.87
CA GLN A 15 -20.68 -3.95 11.33
C GLN A 15 -20.81 -2.48 11.73
N TYR A 16 -20.01 -1.58 11.15
CA TYR A 16 -20.02 -0.16 11.46
C TYR A 16 -21.35 0.50 11.02
N VAL A 17 -21.82 0.17 9.83
CA VAL A 17 -23.10 0.71 9.32
C VAL A 17 -24.31 0.18 10.12
N ALA A 18 -24.23 -1.04 10.64
CA ALA A 18 -25.29 -1.66 11.45
C ALA A 18 -25.26 -1.25 12.92
N SER A 19 -24.32 -0.43 13.39
CA SER A 19 -24.19 -0.02 14.79
C SER A 19 -25.40 0.85 15.25
N ASP A 20 -25.59 0.98 16.55
CA ASP A 20 -26.65 1.76 17.18
C ASP A 20 -26.26 3.19 17.56
N ARG A 21 -25.11 3.67 17.08
CA ARG A 21 -24.59 5.01 17.34
C ARG A 21 -24.19 5.73 16.05
N ALA A 22 -24.02 7.04 16.10
CA ALA A 22 -23.45 7.80 15.00
C ALA A 22 -22.02 7.32 14.69
N GLU A 23 -21.74 7.05 13.42
CA GLU A 23 -20.42 6.57 12.99
C GLU A 23 -19.80 7.52 11.98
N PHE A 24 -18.52 7.83 12.21
CA PHE A 24 -17.68 8.55 11.27
C PHE A 24 -16.52 7.64 10.84
N ILE A 25 -16.61 7.10 9.65
CA ILE A 25 -15.70 6.10 9.11
C ILE A 25 -14.80 6.77 8.06
N ALA A 26 -13.50 6.79 8.30
CA ALA A 26 -12.50 7.28 7.35
C ALA A 26 -11.86 6.12 6.59
N VAL A 27 -12.09 6.03 5.27
CA VAL A 27 -11.47 5.03 4.38
C VAL A 27 -10.42 5.71 3.54
N TYR A 28 -9.16 5.37 3.75
CA TYR A 28 -8.06 6.02 3.05
C TYR A 28 -7.02 5.00 2.55
N GLY A 29 -6.10 5.44 1.75
CA GLY A 29 -5.09 4.59 1.13
C GLY A 29 -4.79 5.04 -0.29
N ARG A 30 -3.82 4.36 -0.91
CA ARG A 30 -3.31 4.69 -2.23
C ARG A 30 -4.41 4.82 -3.28
N ARG A 31 -4.18 5.67 -4.28
CA ARG A 31 -5.05 5.76 -5.46
C ARG A 31 -5.16 4.40 -6.17
N ARG A 32 -6.35 4.07 -6.69
CA ARG A 32 -6.66 2.87 -7.49
C ARG A 32 -6.70 1.54 -6.72
N VAL A 33 -6.62 1.56 -5.38
CA VAL A 33 -6.79 0.36 -4.54
C VAL A 33 -8.25 -0.08 -4.39
N GLY A 34 -9.21 0.71 -4.93
CA GLY A 34 -10.63 0.34 -4.96
C GLY A 34 -11.48 0.87 -3.80
N LYS A 35 -11.09 1.97 -3.12
CA LYS A 35 -11.89 2.57 -2.01
C LYS A 35 -13.33 2.87 -2.41
N THR A 36 -13.51 3.74 -3.40
CA THR A 36 -14.82 4.11 -3.94
C THR A 36 -15.62 2.91 -4.41
N PHE A 37 -14.94 1.98 -5.10
CA PHE A 37 -15.53 0.74 -5.60
C PHE A 37 -16.07 -0.12 -4.46
N LEU A 38 -15.28 -0.35 -3.40
CA LEU A 38 -15.68 -1.11 -2.22
C LEU A 38 -16.96 -0.53 -1.59
N ILE A 39 -16.98 0.77 -1.33
CA ILE A 39 -18.12 1.43 -0.67
C ILE A 39 -19.38 1.38 -1.55
N ARG A 40 -19.24 1.67 -2.84
CA ARG A 40 -20.38 1.66 -3.76
C ARG A 40 -20.94 0.26 -3.99
N GLU A 41 -20.11 -0.76 -4.19
CA GLU A 41 -20.59 -2.14 -4.39
C GLU A 41 -21.30 -2.69 -3.13
N MET A 42 -20.89 -2.23 -1.94
CA MET A 42 -21.55 -2.65 -0.70
C MET A 42 -22.87 -1.93 -0.43
N PHE A 43 -22.98 -0.64 -0.80
CA PHE A 43 -24.01 0.23 -0.27
C PHE A 43 -24.74 1.12 -1.31
N ALA A 44 -24.57 0.87 -2.62
CA ALA A 44 -25.07 1.76 -3.70
C ALA A 44 -26.52 2.20 -3.52
N ASP A 45 -27.42 1.27 -3.15
CA ASP A 45 -28.86 1.53 -3.03
C ASP A 45 -29.28 2.04 -1.63
N GLN A 46 -28.30 2.27 -0.73
CA GLN A 46 -28.55 2.64 0.67
C GLN A 46 -28.15 4.07 1.00
N PHE A 47 -27.53 4.80 0.07
CA PHE A 47 -27.09 6.16 0.35
C PHE A 47 -28.27 7.12 0.53
N ALA A 48 -28.29 7.81 1.67
CA ALA A 48 -29.14 8.98 1.88
C ALA A 48 -28.54 10.24 1.25
N PHE A 49 -27.20 10.23 1.04
CA PHE A 49 -26.46 11.27 0.33
C PHE A 49 -25.11 10.75 -0.14
N GLU A 50 -24.75 11.07 -1.38
CA GLU A 50 -23.44 10.74 -1.96
C GLU A 50 -22.93 11.91 -2.79
N VAL A 51 -21.64 12.27 -2.59
CA VAL A 51 -20.93 13.25 -3.40
C VAL A 51 -19.47 12.89 -3.56
N SER A 52 -18.90 13.18 -4.73
CA SER A 52 -17.45 13.02 -5.00
C SER A 52 -16.80 14.36 -5.29
N GLY A 53 -15.65 14.61 -4.67
CA GLY A 53 -14.82 15.77 -4.96
C GLY A 53 -14.14 15.66 -6.33
N THR A 54 -14.04 16.79 -7.03
CA THR A 54 -13.36 16.88 -8.33
C THR A 54 -11.89 17.20 -8.12
N ILE A 55 -11.01 16.34 -8.65
CA ILE A 55 -9.56 16.53 -8.56
C ILE A 55 -9.17 17.83 -9.27
N ASN A 56 -8.41 18.69 -8.58
CA ASN A 56 -8.01 20.03 -9.06
C ASN A 56 -9.18 21.00 -9.34
N GLY A 57 -10.39 20.67 -8.87
CA GLY A 57 -11.56 21.56 -9.01
C GLY A 57 -11.44 22.79 -8.11
N LYS A 58 -11.90 23.93 -8.61
CA LYS A 58 -11.98 25.17 -7.82
C LYS A 58 -13.17 25.12 -6.83
N LYS A 59 -13.17 26.00 -5.81
CA LYS A 59 -14.26 26.09 -4.79
C LYS A 59 -15.65 26.07 -5.43
N ASN A 60 -15.87 26.91 -6.46
CA ASN A 60 -17.19 27.03 -7.10
C ASN A 60 -17.62 25.74 -7.82
N GLU A 61 -16.68 25.00 -8.39
CA GLU A 61 -16.96 23.72 -9.03
C GLU A 61 -17.30 22.64 -7.99
N GLN A 62 -16.55 22.59 -6.89
CA GLN A 62 -16.86 21.68 -5.77
C GLN A 62 -18.24 22.00 -5.18
N MET A 63 -18.55 23.27 -4.98
CA MET A 63 -19.84 23.72 -4.46
C MET A 63 -20.98 23.37 -5.43
N PHE A 64 -20.80 23.60 -6.71
CA PHE A 64 -21.77 23.21 -7.75
C PHE A 64 -22.06 21.71 -7.69
N ASN A 65 -21.03 20.87 -7.62
CA ASN A 65 -21.19 19.41 -7.55
C ASN A 65 -21.92 18.97 -6.29
N PHE A 66 -21.64 19.64 -5.16
CA PHE A 66 -22.32 19.37 -3.89
C PHE A 66 -23.82 19.70 -3.98
N ILE A 67 -24.19 20.84 -4.58
CA ILE A 67 -25.59 21.22 -4.80
C ILE A 67 -26.29 20.24 -5.74
N GLN A 68 -25.63 19.83 -6.83
CA GLN A 68 -26.18 18.83 -7.74
C GLN A 68 -26.42 17.48 -7.01
N ALA A 69 -25.53 17.12 -6.10
CA ALA A 69 -25.74 15.95 -5.26
C ALA A 69 -26.95 16.14 -4.33
N LEU A 70 -27.09 17.26 -3.63
CA LEU A 70 -28.27 17.56 -2.80
C LEU A 70 -29.58 17.41 -3.59
N ARG A 71 -29.64 17.97 -4.80
CA ARG A 71 -30.82 17.87 -5.69
C ARG A 71 -31.13 16.44 -6.09
N ARG A 72 -30.12 15.64 -6.40
CA ARG A 72 -30.26 14.21 -6.75
C ARG A 72 -30.85 13.40 -5.61
N PHE A 73 -30.56 13.77 -4.37
CA PHE A 73 -31.08 13.10 -3.18
C PHE A 73 -32.34 13.75 -2.58
N GLY A 74 -33.00 14.67 -3.32
CA GLY A 74 -34.33 15.15 -3.01
C GLY A 74 -34.40 16.60 -2.49
N TYR A 75 -33.32 17.37 -2.50
CA TYR A 75 -33.40 18.80 -2.19
C TYR A 75 -34.12 19.54 -3.32
N ALA A 76 -35.28 20.12 -3.02
CA ALA A 76 -36.14 20.81 -3.99
C ALA A 76 -35.86 22.33 -4.07
N GLY A 77 -35.01 22.88 -3.21
CA GLY A 77 -34.71 24.31 -3.17
C GLY A 77 -33.93 24.81 -4.38
N THR A 78 -34.11 26.09 -4.70
CA THR A 78 -33.41 26.79 -5.77
C THR A 78 -32.16 27.52 -5.28
N GLU A 79 -31.96 27.60 -3.98
CA GLU A 79 -30.83 28.32 -3.35
C GLU A 79 -29.48 27.70 -3.74
N ALA A 80 -28.52 28.58 -4.02
CA ALA A 80 -27.13 28.22 -4.26
C ALA A 80 -26.29 28.74 -3.09
N PRO A 81 -25.81 27.88 -2.19
CA PRO A 81 -25.02 28.29 -1.03
C PRO A 81 -23.72 28.97 -1.49
N ALA A 82 -23.35 30.06 -0.83
CA ALA A 82 -22.10 30.79 -1.07
C ALA A 82 -20.95 30.24 -0.22
N THR A 83 -21.28 29.57 0.86
CA THR A 83 -20.34 29.04 1.84
C THR A 83 -20.57 27.55 2.10
N TRP A 84 -19.55 26.87 2.61
CA TRP A 84 -19.68 25.48 3.01
C TRP A 84 -20.62 25.29 4.24
N ASN A 85 -20.70 26.28 5.13
CA ASN A 85 -21.69 26.22 6.23
C ASN A 85 -23.10 26.14 5.66
N GLU A 86 -23.47 27.05 4.78
CA GLU A 86 -24.81 27.04 4.13
C GLU A 86 -25.03 25.71 3.37
N ALA A 87 -24.02 25.17 2.69
CA ALA A 87 -24.13 23.90 1.98
C ALA A 87 -24.40 22.72 2.93
N PHE A 88 -23.74 22.69 4.08
CA PHE A 88 -24.00 21.67 5.11
C PHE A 88 -25.32 21.89 5.84
N ASP A 89 -25.79 23.13 6.02
CA ASP A 89 -27.11 23.42 6.55
C ASP A 89 -28.22 22.87 5.63
N LEU A 90 -28.05 22.99 4.30
CA LEU A 90 -28.97 22.37 3.34
C LEU A 90 -28.93 20.83 3.40
N LEU A 91 -27.75 20.24 3.59
CA LEU A 91 -27.63 18.80 3.79
C LEU A 91 -28.32 18.36 5.09
N GLN A 92 -28.14 19.09 6.17
CA GLN A 92 -28.84 18.85 7.43
C GLN A 92 -30.35 18.87 7.25
N GLN A 93 -30.91 19.92 6.64
CA GLN A 93 -32.34 20.02 6.34
C GLN A 93 -32.88 18.86 5.52
N LEU A 94 -32.09 18.36 4.54
CA LEU A 94 -32.46 17.21 3.74
C LEU A 94 -32.51 15.92 4.55
N LEU A 95 -31.63 15.76 5.52
CA LEU A 95 -31.43 14.49 6.25
C LEU A 95 -32.26 14.44 7.55
N GLU A 96 -32.53 15.57 8.21
CA GLU A 96 -33.12 15.63 9.53
C GLU A 96 -34.45 14.85 9.68
N PRO A 97 -35.39 14.90 8.70
CA PRO A 97 -36.61 14.11 8.76
C PRO A 97 -36.39 12.59 8.78
N LYS A 98 -35.29 12.13 8.19
CA LYS A 98 -34.94 10.71 8.07
C LYS A 98 -34.05 10.24 9.23
N ALA A 99 -33.14 11.10 9.69
CA ALA A 99 -32.13 10.79 10.70
C ALA A 99 -32.67 10.33 12.04
N GLN A 100 -33.91 10.67 12.36
CA GLN A 100 -34.60 10.27 13.58
C GLN A 100 -35.23 8.86 13.50
N GLN A 101 -35.47 8.36 12.31
CA GLN A 101 -36.30 7.15 12.11
C GLN A 101 -35.58 6.00 11.42
N GLN A 102 -34.57 6.29 10.61
CA GLN A 102 -33.90 5.28 9.79
C GLN A 102 -32.42 5.59 9.62
N THR A 103 -31.63 4.56 9.30
CA THR A 103 -30.23 4.73 8.97
C THR A 103 -30.05 5.64 7.75
N CYS A 104 -29.27 6.70 7.93
CA CYS A 104 -28.88 7.64 6.90
C CYS A 104 -27.39 7.45 6.60
N LEU A 105 -27.08 6.70 5.55
CA LEU A 105 -25.72 6.49 5.11
C LEU A 105 -25.29 7.62 4.18
N LEU A 106 -24.25 8.34 4.58
CA LEU A 106 -23.64 9.42 3.81
C LEU A 106 -22.28 8.98 3.28
N PHE A 107 -22.03 9.26 2.03
CA PHE A 107 -20.73 8.97 1.41
C PHE A 107 -20.14 10.22 0.76
N ILE A 108 -18.99 10.67 1.28
CA ILE A 108 -18.21 11.77 0.70
C ILE A 108 -16.91 11.19 0.16
N ASP A 109 -16.86 11.03 -1.16
CA ASP A 109 -15.71 10.48 -1.86
C ASP A 109 -14.73 11.59 -2.26
N GLU A 110 -13.43 11.26 -2.26
CA GLU A 110 -12.32 12.20 -2.49
C GLU A 110 -12.46 13.49 -1.66
N LEU A 111 -12.72 13.32 -0.36
CA LEU A 111 -12.90 14.41 0.61
C LEU A 111 -11.80 15.49 0.52
N PRO A 112 -10.50 15.17 0.34
CA PRO A 112 -9.46 16.17 0.22
C PRO A 112 -9.68 17.20 -0.91
N CYS A 113 -10.42 16.82 -1.95
CA CYS A 113 -10.67 17.72 -3.09
C CYS A 113 -11.58 18.91 -2.76
N PHE A 114 -12.39 18.79 -1.71
CA PHE A 114 -13.27 19.88 -1.26
C PHE A 114 -12.50 20.97 -0.48
N ASP A 115 -11.35 20.62 0.11
CA ASP A 115 -10.52 21.57 0.87
C ASP A 115 -9.66 22.42 -0.06
N THR A 116 -10.31 23.29 -0.83
CA THR A 116 -9.62 24.23 -1.69
C THR A 116 -9.08 25.41 -0.88
N PRO A 117 -8.03 26.12 -1.34
CA PRO A 117 -7.41 27.21 -0.60
C PRO A 117 -8.44 28.26 -0.14
N LYS A 118 -8.43 28.57 1.15
CA LYS A 118 -9.33 29.56 1.79
C LYS A 118 -10.83 29.23 1.69
N SER A 119 -11.21 27.99 1.38
CA SER A 119 -12.61 27.60 1.24
C SER A 119 -13.36 27.54 2.57
N GLY A 120 -12.66 27.26 3.66
CA GLY A 120 -13.27 27.02 4.98
C GLY A 120 -13.97 25.65 5.10
N PHE A 121 -13.74 24.73 4.14
CA PHE A 121 -14.41 23.44 4.08
C PHE A 121 -14.23 22.62 5.36
N VAL A 122 -13.00 22.43 5.82
CA VAL A 122 -12.71 21.60 7.01
C VAL A 122 -13.44 22.12 8.24
N ARG A 123 -13.52 23.44 8.43
CA ARG A 123 -14.23 24.03 9.57
C ARG A 123 -15.76 23.85 9.49
N ALA A 124 -16.31 24.00 8.29
CA ALA A 124 -17.74 23.79 8.05
C ALA A 124 -18.12 22.31 8.22
N PHE A 125 -17.28 21.41 7.73
CA PHE A 125 -17.45 19.97 7.90
C PHE A 125 -17.35 19.53 9.37
N ASP A 126 -16.39 20.09 10.12
CA ASP A 126 -16.27 19.92 11.55
C ASP A 126 -17.53 20.39 12.29
N HIS A 127 -18.03 21.57 11.95
CA HIS A 127 -19.26 22.10 12.54
C HIS A 127 -20.47 21.22 12.23
N PHE A 128 -20.62 20.74 11.01
CA PHE A 128 -21.67 19.80 10.60
C PHE A 128 -21.63 18.51 11.42
N TRP A 129 -20.46 17.91 11.58
CA TRP A 129 -20.34 16.68 12.35
C TRP A 129 -20.59 16.90 13.84
N ASN A 130 -19.86 17.81 14.47
CA ASN A 130 -19.92 18.03 15.91
C ASN A 130 -21.20 18.73 16.36
N GLY A 131 -21.72 19.67 15.57
CA GLY A 131 -22.91 20.45 15.92
C GLY A 131 -24.21 19.72 15.66
N TRP A 132 -24.20 18.72 14.76
CA TRP A 132 -25.45 18.06 14.37
C TRP A 132 -25.29 16.55 14.17
N ALA A 133 -24.52 16.07 13.20
CA ALA A 133 -24.56 14.69 12.74
C ALA A 133 -24.26 13.67 13.84
N SER A 134 -23.32 13.96 14.73
CA SER A 134 -22.92 13.09 15.84
C SER A 134 -24.00 12.87 16.90
N HIS A 135 -25.04 13.69 16.92
CA HIS A 135 -26.15 13.56 17.87
C HIS A 135 -27.24 12.58 17.40
N TYR A 136 -27.20 12.15 16.15
CA TYR A 136 -28.19 11.22 15.58
C TYR A 136 -27.56 9.83 15.41
N PRO A 137 -27.99 8.81 16.20
CA PRO A 137 -27.40 7.47 16.17
C PRO A 137 -27.53 6.78 14.81
N HIS A 138 -28.50 7.20 14.01
CA HIS A 138 -28.74 6.66 12.68
C HIS A 138 -27.86 7.27 11.57
N ILE A 139 -27.08 8.33 11.87
CA ILE A 139 -26.15 8.89 10.89
C ILE A 139 -24.89 8.03 10.79
N LYS A 140 -24.60 7.58 9.58
CA LYS A 140 -23.39 6.85 9.22
C LYS A 140 -22.66 7.61 8.13
N LEU A 141 -21.55 8.24 8.48
CA LEU A 141 -20.75 9.04 7.56
C LEU A 141 -19.50 8.25 7.14
N ILE A 142 -19.41 7.92 5.86
CA ILE A 142 -18.21 7.34 5.27
C ILE A 142 -17.52 8.41 4.43
N VAL A 143 -16.26 8.67 4.70
CA VAL A 143 -15.42 9.55 3.90
C VAL A 143 -14.28 8.78 3.26
N CYS A 144 -13.97 9.09 2.01
CA CYS A 144 -12.82 8.51 1.32
C CYS A 144 -11.83 9.59 0.86
N GLY A 145 -10.56 9.21 0.81
CA GLY A 145 -9.53 10.06 0.22
C GLY A 145 -8.33 9.27 -0.29
N SER A 146 -7.85 9.62 -1.47
CA SER A 146 -6.61 9.07 -2.04
C SER A 146 -5.37 9.88 -1.66
N ALA A 147 -5.51 11.15 -1.26
CA ALA A 147 -4.46 11.95 -0.67
C ALA A 147 -4.24 11.54 0.79
N THR A 148 -3.58 10.39 1.00
CA THR A 148 -3.44 9.73 2.31
C THR A 148 -2.88 10.66 3.38
N SER A 149 -1.86 11.46 3.05
CA SER A 149 -1.27 12.40 4.00
C SER A 149 -2.25 13.50 4.42
N TRP A 150 -3.06 14.02 3.49
CA TRP A 150 -4.10 14.99 3.83
C TRP A 150 -5.15 14.37 4.77
N MET A 151 -5.56 13.13 4.49
CA MET A 151 -6.51 12.40 5.36
C MET A 151 -5.94 12.23 6.77
N ILE A 152 -4.67 11.87 6.90
CA ILE A 152 -3.99 11.75 8.19
C ILE A 152 -3.93 13.11 8.87
N ASP A 153 -3.41 14.14 8.20
CA ASP A 153 -3.14 15.45 8.81
C ASP A 153 -4.42 16.22 9.18
N HIS A 154 -5.51 16.08 8.40
CA HIS A 154 -6.72 16.90 8.55
C HIS A 154 -7.94 16.16 9.08
N VAL A 155 -7.96 14.84 9.01
CA VAL A 155 -9.09 14.03 9.43
C VAL A 155 -8.71 13.15 10.61
N ILE A 156 -7.62 12.39 10.54
CA ILE A 156 -7.26 11.38 11.53
C ILE A 156 -6.49 11.99 12.71
N ASP A 157 -5.30 12.56 12.44
CA ASP A 157 -4.42 13.14 13.45
C ASP A 157 -4.68 14.65 13.69
N ASN A 158 -5.82 15.14 13.24
CA ASN A 158 -6.15 16.55 13.35
C ASN A 158 -6.22 16.98 14.82
N HIS A 159 -5.41 17.96 15.21
CA HIS A 159 -5.47 18.58 16.54
C HIS A 159 -6.60 19.65 16.68
N GLY A 160 -7.46 19.79 15.67
CA GLY A 160 -8.61 20.68 15.63
C GLY A 160 -9.92 20.01 16.06
N GLY A 161 -11.05 20.49 15.55
CA GLY A 161 -12.38 20.06 15.94
C GLY A 161 -12.75 18.63 15.56
N LEU A 162 -12.10 18.03 14.54
CA LEU A 162 -12.28 16.62 14.19
C LEU A 162 -11.43 15.67 15.06
N HIS A 163 -10.63 16.20 15.99
CA HIS A 163 -9.81 15.38 16.88
C HIS A 163 -10.66 14.39 17.69
N ASN A 164 -10.31 13.11 17.64
CA ASN A 164 -11.04 12.01 18.31
C ASN A 164 -12.53 11.87 17.91
N ARG A 165 -12.94 12.37 16.72
CA ARG A 165 -14.30 12.27 16.22
C ARG A 165 -14.51 11.12 15.24
N ILE A 166 -13.45 10.65 14.62
CA ILE A 166 -13.49 9.46 13.79
C ILE A 166 -13.73 8.26 14.70
N THR A 167 -14.79 7.51 14.41
CA THR A 167 -15.11 6.30 15.17
C THR A 167 -14.34 5.11 14.66
N HIS A 168 -14.04 5.08 13.33
CA HIS A 168 -13.33 3.99 12.70
C HIS A 168 -12.44 4.49 11.57
N GLU A 169 -11.21 3.95 11.54
CA GLU A 169 -10.24 4.16 10.49
C GLU A 169 -10.04 2.88 9.69
N MET A 170 -10.04 2.99 8.38
CA MET A 170 -9.76 1.88 7.49
C MET A 170 -8.71 2.28 6.46
N TYR A 171 -7.49 1.81 6.65
CA TYR A 171 -6.43 1.96 5.67
C TYR A 171 -6.51 0.82 4.63
N LEU A 172 -6.98 1.14 3.43
CA LEU A 172 -7.15 0.16 2.36
C LEU A 172 -5.84 -0.05 1.60
N ARG A 173 -5.19 -1.16 1.87
CA ARG A 173 -3.92 -1.55 1.24
C ARG A 173 -4.12 -2.11 -0.17
N PRO A 174 -3.07 -2.20 -1.01
CA PRO A 174 -3.09 -3.08 -2.19
C PRO A 174 -3.54 -4.50 -1.84
N PHE A 175 -4.01 -5.25 -2.81
CA PHE A 175 -4.35 -6.66 -2.63
C PHE A 175 -3.14 -7.45 -2.11
N THR A 176 -3.40 -8.45 -1.27
CA THR A 176 -2.44 -9.50 -0.96
C THR A 176 -2.31 -10.48 -2.13
N LEU A 177 -1.38 -11.43 -2.06
CA LEU A 177 -1.32 -12.51 -3.05
C LEU A 177 -2.59 -13.37 -3.03
N SER A 178 -3.19 -13.60 -1.86
CA SER A 178 -4.49 -14.29 -1.73
C SER A 178 -5.62 -13.54 -2.44
N ASP A 179 -5.76 -12.23 -2.20
CA ASP A 179 -6.76 -11.41 -2.91
C ASP A 179 -6.51 -11.39 -4.41
N THR A 180 -5.23 -11.35 -4.81
CA THR A 180 -4.81 -11.40 -6.22
C THR A 180 -5.26 -12.72 -6.87
N GLU A 181 -5.03 -13.86 -6.22
CA GLU A 181 -5.47 -15.17 -6.71
C GLU A 181 -6.99 -15.21 -6.89
N HIS A 182 -7.75 -14.78 -5.88
CA HIS A 182 -9.21 -14.70 -5.97
C HIS A 182 -9.69 -13.78 -7.10
N TYR A 183 -9.02 -12.65 -7.31
CA TYR A 183 -9.35 -11.73 -8.39
C TYR A 183 -9.18 -12.39 -9.75
N PHE A 184 -8.01 -12.98 -10.02
CA PHE A 184 -7.73 -13.59 -11.31
C PHE A 184 -8.61 -14.81 -11.59
N GLN A 185 -8.91 -15.64 -10.59
CA GLN A 185 -9.84 -16.75 -10.70
C GLN A 185 -11.26 -16.26 -11.05
N ALA A 186 -11.75 -15.23 -10.38
CA ALA A 186 -13.09 -14.69 -10.63
C ALA A 186 -13.24 -14.05 -12.01
N TYR A 187 -12.15 -13.56 -12.61
CA TYR A 187 -12.13 -13.00 -13.97
C TYR A 187 -11.65 -14.00 -15.03
N GLY A 188 -11.56 -15.29 -14.70
CA GLY A 188 -11.31 -16.36 -15.66
C GLY A 188 -9.88 -16.45 -16.19
N PHE A 189 -8.90 -15.95 -15.46
CA PHE A 189 -7.49 -16.14 -15.81
C PHE A 189 -7.03 -17.54 -15.42
N ALA A 190 -6.46 -18.28 -16.38
CA ALA A 190 -5.92 -19.63 -16.17
C ALA A 190 -4.42 -19.61 -15.82
N TRP A 191 -3.97 -18.62 -15.06
CA TRP A 191 -2.56 -18.47 -14.68
C TRP A 191 -2.24 -19.26 -13.40
N ASN A 192 -1.07 -19.89 -13.37
CA ASN A 192 -0.56 -20.54 -12.16
C ASN A 192 -0.03 -19.50 -11.15
N ARG A 193 0.23 -19.92 -9.91
CA ARG A 193 0.70 -19.04 -8.82
C ARG A 193 2.01 -18.32 -9.15
N LEU A 194 2.91 -18.92 -9.94
CA LEU A 194 4.14 -18.25 -10.35
C LEU A 194 3.83 -17.06 -11.27
N SER A 195 2.93 -17.24 -12.24
CA SER A 195 2.47 -16.14 -13.11
C SER A 195 1.72 -15.07 -12.32
N LEU A 196 0.92 -15.47 -11.32
CA LEU A 196 0.24 -14.53 -10.42
C LEU A 196 1.24 -13.73 -9.58
N LEU A 197 2.28 -14.38 -9.07
CA LEU A 197 3.39 -13.71 -8.36
C LEU A 197 4.09 -12.70 -9.27
N GLN A 198 4.41 -13.07 -10.50
CA GLN A 198 5.05 -12.17 -11.46
C GLN A 198 4.12 -10.99 -11.83
N ALA A 199 2.81 -11.24 -12.01
CA ALA A 199 1.83 -10.16 -12.19
C ALA A 199 1.79 -9.21 -10.97
N TYR A 200 1.83 -9.77 -9.77
CA TYR A 200 1.92 -8.98 -8.53
C TYR A 200 3.19 -8.13 -8.48
N MET A 201 4.33 -8.68 -8.91
CA MET A 201 5.60 -7.96 -8.98
C MET A 201 5.57 -6.78 -9.98
N VAL A 202 4.84 -6.91 -11.09
CA VAL A 202 4.69 -5.85 -12.10
C VAL A 202 3.69 -4.78 -11.65
N PHE A 203 2.51 -5.20 -11.17
CA PHE A 203 1.35 -4.32 -10.96
C PHE A 203 1.11 -3.94 -9.49
N GLY A 204 1.84 -4.55 -8.53
CA GLY A 204 1.85 -4.15 -7.12
C GLY A 204 0.56 -4.43 -6.35
N GLY A 205 -0.26 -5.40 -6.76
CA GLY A 205 -1.52 -5.72 -6.05
C GLY A 205 -2.60 -4.65 -6.23
N ILE A 206 -2.54 -3.83 -7.28
CA ILE A 206 -3.49 -2.74 -7.51
C ILE A 206 -4.65 -3.23 -8.38
N PRO A 207 -5.90 -3.32 -7.85
CA PRO A 207 -7.04 -3.90 -8.58
C PRO A 207 -7.33 -3.22 -9.91
N TYR A 208 -7.19 -1.89 -9.98
CA TYR A 208 -7.38 -1.17 -11.23
C TYR A 208 -6.39 -1.60 -12.32
N TYR A 209 -5.13 -1.86 -11.98
CA TYR A 209 -4.15 -2.32 -12.97
C TYR A 209 -4.47 -3.73 -13.46
N TYR A 210 -4.97 -4.58 -12.58
CA TYR A 210 -5.46 -5.90 -12.95
C TYR A 210 -6.67 -5.85 -13.90
N SER A 211 -7.54 -4.85 -13.76
CA SER A 211 -8.69 -4.69 -14.65
C SER A 211 -8.33 -4.31 -16.09
N LEU A 212 -7.08 -3.90 -16.34
CA LEU A 212 -6.57 -3.62 -17.68
C LEU A 212 -6.04 -4.88 -18.39
N LEU A 213 -5.88 -5.99 -17.67
CA LEU A 213 -5.37 -7.24 -18.21
C LEU A 213 -6.45 -7.99 -18.98
N ASP A 214 -6.06 -8.68 -20.01
CA ASP A 214 -6.92 -9.54 -20.82
C ASP A 214 -6.57 -11.02 -20.55
N ASN A 215 -7.56 -11.81 -20.14
CA ASN A 215 -7.38 -13.21 -19.77
C ASN A 215 -7.07 -14.14 -20.95
N ARG A 216 -7.21 -13.64 -22.19
CA ARG A 216 -6.86 -14.37 -23.41
C ARG A 216 -5.37 -14.38 -23.69
N PHE A 217 -4.62 -13.49 -23.06
CA PHE A 217 -3.19 -13.32 -23.26
C PHE A 217 -2.38 -13.84 -22.06
N SER A 218 -1.13 -14.22 -22.34
CA SER A 218 -0.15 -14.49 -21.30
C SER A 218 0.18 -13.22 -20.52
N LEU A 219 0.83 -13.35 -19.36
CA LEU A 219 1.33 -12.20 -18.61
C LEU A 219 2.29 -11.35 -19.46
N ALA A 220 3.22 -11.98 -20.18
CA ALA A 220 4.20 -11.27 -21.01
C ALA A 220 3.52 -10.44 -22.09
N GLN A 221 2.56 -11.01 -22.82
CA GLN A 221 1.79 -10.29 -23.82
C GLN A 221 0.97 -9.12 -23.22
N ASN A 222 0.39 -9.29 -22.05
CA ASN A 222 -0.29 -8.21 -21.35
C ASN A 222 0.66 -7.08 -20.95
N VAL A 223 1.85 -7.41 -20.46
CA VAL A 223 2.86 -6.39 -20.09
C VAL A 223 3.33 -5.64 -21.33
N ASP A 224 3.64 -6.33 -22.44
CA ASP A 224 4.02 -5.68 -23.68
C ASP A 224 2.91 -4.72 -24.17
N ARG A 225 1.67 -5.20 -24.23
CA ARG A 225 0.52 -4.39 -24.66
C ARG A 225 0.32 -3.14 -23.80
N LEU A 226 0.45 -3.26 -22.50
CA LEU A 226 0.14 -2.15 -21.58
C LEU A 226 1.28 -1.13 -21.45
N PHE A 227 2.54 -1.56 -21.56
CA PHE A 227 3.70 -0.71 -21.26
C PHE A 227 4.52 -0.33 -22.49
N PHE A 228 4.58 -1.20 -23.52
CA PHE A 228 5.55 -1.05 -24.61
C PHE A 228 4.93 -0.87 -25.98
N GLN A 229 3.70 -1.34 -26.22
CA GLN A 229 2.98 -1.09 -27.47
C GLN A 229 2.42 0.33 -27.51
N ASP A 230 2.32 0.88 -28.70
CA ASP A 230 1.83 2.25 -28.90
C ASP A 230 0.41 2.43 -28.34
N GLY A 231 0.22 3.49 -27.57
CA GLY A 231 -1.04 3.78 -26.88
C GLY A 231 -1.30 2.94 -25.63
N GLY A 232 -0.32 2.17 -25.14
CA GLY A 232 -0.45 1.36 -23.90
C GLY A 232 -0.84 2.21 -22.68
N GLU A 233 -1.88 1.77 -21.96
CA GLU A 233 -2.51 2.56 -20.88
C GLU A 233 -1.56 2.85 -19.71
N MET A 234 -0.56 2.00 -19.50
CA MET A 234 0.39 2.10 -18.40
C MET A 234 1.62 2.97 -18.72
N GLN A 235 1.86 3.36 -19.98
CA GLN A 235 3.02 4.16 -20.39
C GLN A 235 3.14 5.48 -19.62
N ARG A 236 2.03 6.16 -19.38
CA ARG A 236 1.99 7.47 -18.69
C ARG A 236 1.45 7.36 -17.26
N GLU A 237 1.22 6.14 -16.77
CA GLU A 237 0.56 5.93 -15.49
C GLU A 237 1.41 6.41 -14.32
N TYR A 238 2.72 6.19 -14.35
CA TYR A 238 3.64 6.65 -13.31
C TYR A 238 3.53 8.17 -13.09
N ASP A 239 3.63 8.94 -14.16
CA ASP A 239 3.55 10.41 -14.09
C ASP A 239 2.18 10.89 -13.62
N ARG A 240 1.10 10.27 -14.12
CA ARG A 240 -0.28 10.59 -13.72
C ARG A 240 -0.51 10.29 -12.24
N LEU A 241 0.05 9.20 -11.75
CA LEU A 241 -0.07 8.80 -10.35
C LEU A 241 0.54 9.86 -9.42
N PHE A 242 1.82 10.24 -9.65
CA PHE A 242 2.51 11.22 -8.80
C PHE A 242 1.90 12.63 -8.90
N LYS A 243 1.52 13.08 -10.09
CA LYS A 243 0.82 14.37 -10.30
C LYS A 243 -0.54 14.43 -9.61
N SER A 244 -1.21 13.30 -9.44
CA SER A 244 -2.52 13.26 -8.77
C SER A 244 -2.44 13.21 -7.26
N LEU A 245 -1.30 12.75 -6.70
CA LEU A 245 -1.12 12.58 -5.25
C LEU A 245 -0.42 13.78 -4.61
N PHE A 246 0.44 14.46 -5.36
CA PHE A 246 1.31 15.51 -4.80
C PHE A 246 1.26 16.78 -5.63
N ALA A 247 1.02 17.90 -4.95
CA ALA A 247 0.98 19.22 -5.60
C ALA A 247 2.32 19.63 -6.27
N SER A 248 3.44 19.12 -5.73
CA SER A 248 4.79 19.34 -6.28
C SER A 248 5.49 17.98 -6.42
N PRO A 249 5.20 17.20 -7.48
CA PRO A 249 5.63 15.81 -7.60
C PRO A 249 7.14 15.62 -7.80
N ASP A 250 7.86 16.63 -8.30
CA ASP A 250 9.28 16.51 -8.71
C ASP A 250 10.19 16.07 -7.57
N ALA A 251 9.99 16.61 -6.36
CA ALA A 251 10.77 16.24 -5.19
C ALA A 251 10.52 14.77 -4.76
N TYR A 252 9.28 14.32 -4.87
CA TYR A 252 8.89 12.93 -4.57
C TYR A 252 9.49 11.96 -5.59
N THR A 253 9.37 12.25 -6.88
CA THR A 253 9.91 11.41 -7.94
C THR A 253 11.43 11.36 -7.94
N ALA A 254 12.12 12.44 -7.56
CA ALA A 254 13.57 12.47 -7.39
C ALA A 254 14.02 11.49 -6.27
N ILE A 255 13.34 11.48 -5.12
CA ILE A 255 13.63 10.55 -4.02
C ILE A 255 13.35 9.10 -4.45
N ILE A 256 12.22 8.85 -5.09
CA ILE A 256 11.88 7.52 -5.60
C ILE A 256 12.93 7.01 -6.58
N LYS A 257 13.38 7.85 -7.52
CA LYS A 257 14.44 7.50 -8.48
C LYS A 257 15.72 7.06 -7.76
N VAL A 258 16.17 7.85 -6.79
CA VAL A 258 17.37 7.55 -6.00
C VAL A 258 17.18 6.23 -5.23
N LEU A 259 16.00 5.98 -4.63
CA LEU A 259 15.73 4.74 -3.91
C LEU A 259 15.60 3.51 -4.83
N ALA A 260 15.13 3.69 -6.05
CA ALA A 260 15.07 2.61 -7.06
C ALA A 260 16.48 2.14 -7.46
N GLU A 261 17.46 3.06 -7.53
CA GLU A 261 18.86 2.75 -7.81
C GLU A 261 19.59 2.12 -6.60
N HIS A 262 19.07 2.33 -5.37
CA HIS A 262 19.70 1.90 -4.12
C HIS A 262 18.88 0.81 -3.42
N LYS A 263 18.98 -0.41 -3.94
CA LYS A 263 18.18 -1.59 -3.53
C LYS A 263 18.15 -1.85 -2.01
N ARG A 264 19.23 -1.52 -1.30
CA ARG A 264 19.39 -1.74 0.14
C ARG A 264 18.72 -0.68 1.01
N GLY A 265 18.15 0.35 0.38
CA GLY A 265 17.64 1.54 1.07
C GLY A 265 18.75 2.48 1.52
N LEU A 266 18.35 3.68 1.90
CA LEU A 266 19.22 4.79 2.29
C LEU A 266 18.70 5.44 3.58
N SER A 267 19.61 6.00 4.37
CA SER A 267 19.26 6.89 5.46
C SER A 267 18.73 8.23 4.94
N ARG A 268 18.07 8.99 5.81
CA ARG A 268 17.57 10.33 5.48
C ARG A 268 18.68 11.26 4.95
N ASP A 269 19.86 11.23 5.57
CA ASP A 269 20.98 12.10 5.20
C ASP A 269 21.61 11.69 3.86
N GLU A 270 21.68 10.38 3.58
CA GLU A 270 22.12 9.87 2.27
C GLU A 270 21.11 10.27 1.17
N ILE A 271 19.81 10.23 1.43
CA ILE A 271 18.78 10.72 0.50
C ILE A 271 18.95 12.21 0.24
N ALA A 272 19.10 13.01 1.31
CA ALA A 272 19.33 14.45 1.21
C ALA A 272 20.52 14.77 0.29
N LEU A 273 21.65 14.10 0.53
CA LEU A 273 22.88 14.29 -0.25
C LEU A 273 22.68 13.91 -1.72
N LYS A 274 22.12 12.73 -1.98
CA LYS A 274 21.94 12.22 -3.35
C LYS A 274 20.90 13.01 -4.16
N CYS A 275 19.84 13.47 -3.53
CA CYS A 275 18.83 14.31 -4.14
C CYS A 275 19.22 15.80 -4.18
N LYS A 276 20.38 16.19 -3.63
CA LYS A 276 20.81 17.60 -3.48
C LYS A 276 19.75 18.46 -2.76
N MET A 277 19.13 17.87 -1.75
CA MET A 277 18.10 18.52 -0.92
C MET A 277 18.63 18.85 0.46
N SER A 278 18.10 19.92 1.07
CA SER A 278 18.41 20.23 2.48
C SER A 278 17.77 19.19 3.41
N SER A 279 18.54 18.73 4.41
CA SER A 279 18.06 17.80 5.45
C SER A 279 17.22 18.56 6.50
N ASN A 280 16.03 19.01 6.13
CA ASN A 280 15.12 19.84 6.93
C ASN A 280 13.71 19.20 7.08
N GLY A 281 12.77 19.92 7.70
CA GLY A 281 11.40 19.45 7.90
C GLY A 281 10.64 19.15 6.59
N TYR A 282 10.97 19.81 5.48
CA TYR A 282 10.38 19.54 4.17
C TYR A 282 10.72 18.12 3.68
N LEU A 283 11.99 17.71 3.77
CA LEU A 283 12.39 16.34 3.42
C LEU A 283 11.70 15.31 4.32
N THR A 284 11.60 15.58 5.63
CA THR A 284 10.90 14.70 6.57
C THR A 284 9.45 14.49 6.16
N ARG A 285 8.75 15.58 5.79
CA ARG A 285 7.36 15.51 5.33
C ARG A 285 7.23 14.69 4.03
N ILE A 286 8.12 14.88 3.05
CA ILE A 286 8.09 14.09 1.81
C ILE A 286 8.27 12.59 2.12
N LEU A 287 9.24 12.25 2.95
CA LEU A 287 9.49 10.85 3.34
C LEU A 287 8.30 10.25 4.09
N SER A 288 7.69 10.98 5.02
CA SER A 288 6.44 10.57 5.68
C SER A 288 5.32 10.33 4.68
N ASN A 289 5.11 11.25 3.75
CA ASN A 289 4.07 11.13 2.73
C ASN A 289 4.28 9.89 1.84
N LEU A 290 5.53 9.63 1.43
CA LEU A 290 5.86 8.44 0.64
C LEU A 290 5.64 7.14 1.43
N VAL A 291 5.91 7.13 2.74
CA VAL A 291 5.61 6.00 3.64
C VAL A 291 4.10 5.81 3.78
N ASN A 292 3.36 6.87 4.06
CA ASN A 292 1.91 6.86 4.23
C ASN A 292 1.15 6.42 2.97
N CYS A 293 1.77 6.60 1.78
CA CYS A 293 1.21 6.16 0.50
C CYS A 293 1.75 4.78 0.04
N ASP A 294 2.44 4.02 0.88
CA ASP A 294 3.04 2.70 0.61
C ASP A 294 4.05 2.67 -0.58
N PHE A 295 4.62 3.83 -0.97
CA PHE A 295 5.68 3.82 -1.99
C PHE A 295 7.00 3.32 -1.43
N ILE A 296 7.30 3.70 -0.20
CA ILE A 296 8.52 3.32 0.50
C ILE A 296 8.18 2.79 1.89
N ARG A 297 9.04 1.93 2.42
CA ARG A 297 9.01 1.59 3.85
C ARG A 297 10.11 2.32 4.60
N SER A 298 9.85 2.65 5.84
CA SER A 298 10.89 2.96 6.81
C SER A 298 11.22 1.72 7.63
N PHE A 299 12.49 1.47 7.86
CA PHE A 299 12.93 0.34 8.66
C PHE A 299 14.16 0.70 9.49
N ARG A 300 14.35 -0.01 10.58
CA ARG A 300 15.52 0.16 11.44
C ARG A 300 16.62 -0.80 10.99
N VAL A 301 17.84 -0.30 10.96
CA VAL A 301 19.03 -1.14 10.84
C VAL A 301 19.65 -1.21 12.23
N LYS A 302 19.62 -2.40 12.87
CA LYS A 302 20.31 -2.60 14.15
C LYS A 302 21.82 -2.60 13.90
N ASP A 303 22.51 -1.67 14.52
CA ASP A 303 23.97 -1.57 14.57
C ASP A 303 24.39 -1.16 15.98
N LYS A 304 25.37 -1.85 16.58
CA LYS A 304 25.84 -1.61 17.94
C LYS A 304 26.39 -0.20 18.22
N LYS A 305 26.91 0.48 17.20
CA LYS A 305 27.57 1.78 17.35
C LYS A 305 26.66 2.99 17.14
N ILE A 306 25.47 2.80 16.61
CA ILE A 306 24.53 3.90 16.42
C ILE A 306 23.62 3.96 17.63
N LYS A 307 23.90 4.90 18.55
CA LYS A 307 23.01 5.29 19.67
C LYS A 307 21.64 5.79 19.23
N ALA A 308 21.45 6.08 17.96
CA ALA A 308 20.18 6.38 17.33
C ALA A 308 19.87 5.24 16.35
N ASN A 309 18.71 4.62 16.49
CA ASN A 309 18.11 3.74 15.49
C ASN A 309 18.11 4.47 14.13
N ALA A 310 19.13 4.25 13.29
CA ALA A 310 19.20 4.88 11.99
C ALA A 310 18.03 4.37 11.18
N GLN A 311 17.06 5.25 11.00
CA GLN A 311 15.91 4.98 10.13
C GLN A 311 16.38 5.03 8.69
N CYS A 312 16.19 3.93 7.99
CA CYS A 312 16.45 3.82 6.55
C CYS A 312 15.11 3.75 5.79
N TYR A 313 15.17 4.19 4.55
CA TYR A 313 14.02 4.19 3.64
C TYR A 313 14.33 3.33 2.42
N GLN A 314 13.37 2.56 1.97
CA GLN A 314 13.53 1.62 0.86
C GLN A 314 12.28 1.62 0.00
N LEU A 315 12.45 1.64 -1.32
CA LEU A 315 11.35 1.48 -2.28
C LEU A 315 10.73 0.09 -2.14
N THR A 316 9.44 0.04 -1.87
CA THR A 316 8.64 -1.20 -1.72
C THR A 316 7.54 -1.32 -2.74
N ASP A 317 7.09 -0.22 -3.33
CA ASP A 317 6.09 -0.25 -4.39
C ASP A 317 6.61 -0.97 -5.63
N LEU A 318 5.99 -2.09 -5.94
CA LEU A 318 6.42 -2.99 -7.00
C LEU A 318 6.19 -2.40 -8.39
N PHE A 319 5.07 -1.71 -8.62
CA PHE A 319 4.83 -1.02 -9.89
C PHE A 319 5.88 0.05 -10.16
N THR A 320 6.21 0.85 -9.15
CA THR A 320 7.25 1.88 -9.25
C THR A 320 8.63 1.26 -9.48
N LEU A 321 8.93 0.13 -8.80
CA LEU A 321 10.18 -0.61 -9.02
C LEU A 321 10.27 -1.14 -10.45
N PHE A 322 9.18 -1.71 -10.98
CA PHE A 322 9.08 -2.16 -12.36
C PHE A 322 9.30 -1.00 -13.33
N HIS A 323 8.59 0.12 -13.13
CA HIS A 323 8.70 1.32 -13.98
C HIS A 323 10.15 1.81 -14.08
N HIS A 324 10.84 1.98 -12.96
CA HIS A 324 12.23 2.46 -12.95
C HIS A 324 13.24 1.46 -13.51
N THR A 325 12.89 0.18 -13.58
CA THR A 325 13.78 -0.87 -14.13
C THR A 325 13.59 -1.05 -15.62
N PHE A 326 12.36 -1.00 -16.13
CA PHE A 326 12.02 -1.38 -17.50
C PHE A 326 11.22 -0.31 -18.26
N ALA A 327 10.12 0.18 -17.69
CA ALA A 327 9.17 1.02 -18.41
C ALA A 327 9.63 2.47 -18.61
N LYS A 328 10.71 2.87 -17.96
CA LYS A 328 11.34 4.19 -18.13
C LYS A 328 12.20 4.27 -19.40
N GLU A 329 12.60 3.14 -19.95
CA GLU A 329 13.46 3.12 -21.15
C GLU A 329 12.65 3.50 -22.37
N ASP A 330 13.19 4.41 -23.16
CA ASP A 330 12.65 4.76 -24.46
C ASP A 330 13.03 3.64 -25.44
N THR A 331 12.11 2.71 -25.64
CA THR A 331 12.29 1.56 -26.54
C THR A 331 11.20 1.57 -27.62
N THR A 332 11.60 1.26 -28.83
CA THR A 332 10.70 1.04 -29.96
C THR A 332 10.30 -0.44 -30.12
N ASP A 333 10.78 -1.30 -29.24
CA ASP A 333 10.47 -2.74 -29.26
C ASP A 333 9.12 -2.98 -28.54
N GLU A 334 8.08 -3.23 -29.30
CA GLU A 334 6.75 -3.53 -28.82
C GLU A 334 6.65 -4.87 -28.07
N HIS A 335 7.65 -5.74 -28.17
CA HIS A 335 7.79 -7.03 -27.49
C HIS A 335 8.92 -7.01 -26.45
N TYR A 336 9.28 -5.83 -25.99
CA TYR A 336 10.44 -5.62 -25.11
C TYR A 336 10.43 -6.53 -23.89
N TRP A 337 9.29 -6.65 -23.20
CA TRP A 337 9.18 -7.49 -22.02
C TRP A 337 9.26 -8.99 -22.35
N SER A 338 8.59 -9.43 -23.40
CA SER A 338 8.67 -10.82 -23.87
C SER A 338 10.10 -11.20 -24.26
N ASN A 339 10.84 -10.28 -24.89
CA ASN A 339 12.24 -10.50 -25.29
C ASN A 339 13.22 -10.47 -24.10
N MET A 340 12.80 -9.93 -22.94
CA MET A 340 13.61 -9.92 -21.72
C MET A 340 13.52 -11.22 -20.90
N LEU A 341 12.56 -12.11 -21.21
CA LEU A 341 12.39 -13.38 -20.48
C LEU A 341 13.67 -14.21 -20.48
N GLY A 342 14.06 -14.74 -19.31
CA GLY A 342 15.26 -15.57 -19.13
C GLY A 342 16.60 -14.80 -19.13
N THR A 343 16.61 -13.48 -19.35
CA THR A 343 17.85 -12.69 -19.28
C THR A 343 18.32 -12.47 -17.84
N ASN A 344 19.63 -12.26 -17.67
CA ASN A 344 20.22 -11.95 -16.37
C ASN A 344 19.59 -10.69 -15.72
N ARG A 345 19.19 -9.71 -16.52
CA ARG A 345 18.52 -8.49 -16.06
C ARG A 345 17.18 -8.81 -15.46
N MET A 346 16.36 -9.60 -16.15
CA MET A 346 15.07 -10.09 -15.66
C MET A 346 15.26 -10.89 -14.37
N ASN A 347 16.16 -11.86 -14.33
CA ASN A 347 16.38 -12.71 -13.16
C ASN A 347 16.84 -11.89 -11.94
N THR A 348 17.68 -10.87 -12.15
CA THR A 348 18.09 -9.96 -11.08
C THR A 348 16.92 -9.15 -10.54
N TRP A 349 16.03 -8.67 -11.41
CA TRP A 349 14.84 -7.92 -10.99
C TRP A 349 13.83 -8.82 -10.29
N LEU A 350 13.57 -10.03 -10.80
CA LEU A 350 12.68 -11.00 -10.16
C LEU A 350 13.13 -11.32 -8.73
N GLY A 351 14.43 -11.53 -8.51
CA GLY A 351 14.98 -11.74 -7.17
C GLY A 351 14.69 -10.54 -6.25
N LEU A 352 14.95 -9.32 -6.72
CA LEU A 352 14.70 -8.11 -5.95
C LEU A 352 13.20 -7.88 -5.67
N ALA A 353 12.34 -8.09 -6.68
CA ALA A 353 10.91 -7.96 -6.54
C ALA A 353 10.34 -8.99 -5.56
N PHE A 354 10.85 -10.23 -5.59
CA PHE A 354 10.46 -11.28 -4.63
C PHE A 354 10.80 -10.91 -3.18
N GLU A 355 11.99 -10.35 -2.94
CA GLU A 355 12.32 -9.81 -1.60
C GLU A 355 11.29 -8.78 -1.14
N ARG A 356 10.81 -7.90 -2.04
CA ARG A 356 9.76 -6.91 -1.70
C ARG A 356 8.43 -7.59 -1.42
N VAL A 357 8.05 -8.59 -2.20
CA VAL A 357 6.84 -9.39 -1.95
C VAL A 357 6.91 -10.05 -0.58
N CYS A 358 8.01 -10.69 -0.21
CA CYS A 358 8.19 -11.28 1.12
C CYS A 358 8.02 -10.25 2.23
N LEU A 359 8.61 -9.06 2.07
CA LEU A 359 8.49 -7.97 3.05
C LEU A 359 7.08 -7.38 3.17
N LEU A 360 6.26 -7.47 2.12
CA LEU A 360 4.85 -7.10 2.14
C LEU A 360 3.97 -8.20 2.76
N HIS A 361 4.46 -9.46 2.84
CA HIS A 361 3.74 -10.64 3.31
C HIS A 361 4.33 -11.22 4.60
N ILE A 362 4.92 -10.38 5.47
CA ILE A 362 5.44 -10.81 6.78
C ILE A 362 4.39 -11.52 7.64
N PRO A 363 3.11 -11.11 7.69
CA PRO A 363 2.08 -11.85 8.42
C PRO A 363 1.91 -13.30 7.93
N GLN A 364 1.91 -13.54 6.62
CA GLN A 364 1.83 -14.89 6.03
C GLN A 364 3.07 -15.71 6.36
N ILE A 365 4.26 -15.11 6.31
CA ILE A 365 5.50 -15.77 6.73
C ILE A 365 5.42 -16.20 8.19
N LYS A 366 4.94 -15.34 9.09
CA LYS A 366 4.75 -15.64 10.51
C LYS A 366 3.74 -16.78 10.72
N GLN A 367 2.64 -16.76 9.97
CA GLN A 367 1.65 -17.83 10.00
C GLN A 367 2.24 -19.16 9.52
N ALA A 368 3.00 -19.18 8.44
CA ALA A 368 3.68 -20.37 7.92
C ALA A 368 4.68 -20.96 8.92
N LEU A 369 5.36 -20.10 9.67
CA LEU A 369 6.29 -20.49 10.72
C LEU A 369 5.60 -20.90 12.05
N GLY A 370 4.27 -20.73 12.16
CA GLY A 370 3.51 -20.98 13.40
C GLY A 370 3.84 -20.00 14.53
N ILE A 371 4.22 -18.77 14.21
CA ILE A 371 4.64 -17.73 15.17
C ILE A 371 3.77 -16.48 15.14
N ASP A 372 2.62 -16.54 14.51
CA ASP A 372 1.65 -15.44 14.38
C ASP A 372 1.14 -14.94 15.74
N ARG A 373 1.10 -15.81 16.77
CA ARG A 373 0.70 -15.49 18.15
C ARG A 373 1.86 -15.17 19.08
N ILE A 374 3.11 -15.24 18.60
CA ILE A 374 4.29 -14.90 19.39
C ILE A 374 4.64 -13.43 19.13
N HIS A 375 4.93 -12.68 20.19
CA HIS A 375 5.45 -11.32 20.01
C HIS A 375 6.77 -11.37 19.26
N THR A 376 6.87 -10.60 18.17
CA THR A 376 8.05 -10.57 17.30
C THR A 376 8.40 -9.16 16.92
N GLU A 377 9.70 -8.86 16.85
CA GLU A 377 10.24 -7.69 16.17
C GLU A 377 10.88 -8.14 14.85
N TYR A 378 10.75 -7.34 13.78
CA TYR A 378 11.42 -7.61 12.53
C TYR A 378 12.19 -6.40 12.03
N TYR A 379 13.38 -6.64 11.49
CA TYR A 379 14.30 -5.60 11.05
C TYR A 379 15.31 -6.15 10.03
N SER A 380 16.07 -5.27 9.40
CA SER A 380 17.23 -5.65 8.58
C SER A 380 18.52 -5.45 9.37
N TRP A 381 19.53 -6.23 9.09
CA TRP A 381 20.84 -6.10 9.74
C TRP A 381 21.97 -5.96 8.72
N ARG A 382 22.98 -5.16 9.05
CA ARG A 382 24.20 -4.98 8.26
C ARG A 382 25.42 -5.04 9.17
N SER A 383 26.42 -5.83 8.76
CA SER A 383 27.74 -5.82 9.37
C SER A 383 28.54 -4.62 8.89
N LYS A 384 29.29 -4.01 9.82
CA LYS A 384 30.32 -3.03 9.52
C LYS A 384 31.74 -3.58 9.62
N GLN A 385 31.91 -4.78 10.16
CA GLN A 385 33.19 -5.37 10.50
C GLN A 385 33.57 -6.53 9.57
N SER A 386 32.59 -7.26 9.04
CA SER A 386 32.86 -8.40 8.14
C SER A 386 33.31 -7.93 6.75
N GLN A 387 34.34 -8.59 6.23
CA GLN A 387 34.75 -8.45 4.84
C GLN A 387 34.60 -9.81 4.15
N PRO A 388 33.75 -9.92 3.12
CA PRO A 388 32.87 -8.90 2.56
C PRO A 388 31.72 -8.52 3.51
N ALA A 389 31.21 -7.28 3.39
CA ALA A 389 30.14 -6.79 4.23
C ALA A 389 28.91 -7.72 4.19
N ALA A 390 28.52 -8.24 5.34
CA ALA A 390 27.34 -9.11 5.47
C ALA A 390 26.08 -8.29 5.65
N GLN A 391 24.99 -8.71 5.01
CA GLN A 391 23.68 -8.12 5.16
C GLN A 391 22.61 -9.23 5.25
N ILE A 392 21.61 -8.98 6.09
CA ILE A 392 20.40 -9.80 6.21
C ILE A 392 19.21 -8.88 6.03
N ASP A 393 18.38 -9.16 5.02
CA ASP A 393 17.28 -8.28 4.64
C ASP A 393 16.06 -8.42 5.55
N LEU A 394 15.88 -9.58 6.17
CA LEU A 394 14.82 -9.84 7.13
C LEU A 394 15.33 -10.70 8.29
N ILE A 395 15.24 -10.16 9.49
CA ILE A 395 15.38 -10.87 10.75
C ILE A 395 14.04 -10.80 11.47
N ILE A 396 13.59 -11.93 12.02
CA ILE A 396 12.42 -11.99 12.91
C ILE A 396 12.92 -12.46 14.27
N GLU A 397 12.99 -11.54 15.22
CA GLU A 397 13.38 -11.80 16.61
C GLU A 397 12.12 -12.10 17.42
N ARG A 398 12.11 -13.23 18.10
CA ARG A 398 10.93 -13.76 18.80
C ARG A 398 11.11 -13.65 20.31
N ALA A 399 10.00 -13.44 21.03
CA ALA A 399 9.99 -13.39 22.49
C ALA A 399 10.40 -14.71 23.16
N ASP A 400 10.26 -15.85 22.45
CA ASP A 400 10.69 -17.18 22.91
C ASP A 400 12.18 -17.49 22.67
N GLN A 401 13.00 -16.44 22.51
CA GLN A 401 14.46 -16.49 22.39
C GLN A 401 14.96 -17.20 21.12
N ILE A 402 14.17 -17.21 20.07
CA ILE A 402 14.61 -17.64 18.73
C ILE A 402 14.70 -16.43 17.80
N VAL A 403 15.69 -16.46 16.92
CA VAL A 403 15.89 -15.45 15.87
C VAL A 403 15.89 -16.16 14.52
N ASN A 404 14.85 -15.91 13.73
CA ASN A 404 14.81 -16.37 12.35
C ASN A 404 15.64 -15.44 11.48
N VAL A 405 16.71 -15.98 10.92
CA VAL A 405 17.58 -15.33 9.92
C VAL A 405 17.04 -15.72 8.56
N CYS A 406 16.33 -14.79 7.91
CA CYS A 406 15.59 -15.10 6.69
C CYS A 406 16.46 -14.82 5.45
N GLU A 407 16.53 -15.80 4.56
CA GLU A 407 17.09 -15.69 3.21
C GLU A 407 15.97 -15.84 2.20
N MET A 408 15.80 -14.86 1.31
CA MET A 408 14.72 -14.79 0.33
C MET A 408 15.27 -15.06 -1.06
N LYS A 409 14.71 -16.05 -1.79
CA LYS A 409 15.19 -16.48 -3.11
C LYS A 409 14.03 -16.73 -4.08
N TYR A 410 14.02 -15.98 -5.17
CA TYR A 410 13.20 -16.32 -6.33
C TYR A 410 13.89 -17.41 -7.16
N SER A 411 13.16 -18.45 -7.53
CA SER A 411 13.61 -19.49 -8.45
C SER A 411 12.39 -20.10 -9.16
N GLU A 412 12.61 -20.67 -10.35
CA GLU A 412 11.55 -21.35 -11.11
C GLU A 412 11.44 -22.84 -10.77
N PHE A 413 12.37 -23.33 -9.96
CA PHE A 413 12.47 -24.72 -9.50
C PHE A 413 12.91 -24.72 -8.02
N PRO A 414 12.84 -25.87 -7.32
CA PRO A 414 13.38 -25.99 -5.96
C PRO A 414 14.82 -25.48 -5.88
N TYR A 415 15.07 -24.56 -4.94
CA TYR A 415 16.33 -23.84 -4.84
C TYR A 415 17.48 -24.76 -4.41
N VAL A 416 18.59 -24.74 -5.13
CA VAL A 416 19.76 -25.56 -4.83
C VAL A 416 20.81 -24.73 -4.11
N ILE A 417 21.05 -25.03 -2.83
CA ILE A 417 22.13 -24.39 -2.07
C ILE A 417 23.46 -24.99 -2.51
N SER A 418 24.35 -24.15 -3.04
CA SER A 418 25.73 -24.56 -3.40
C SER A 418 26.64 -24.52 -2.17
N LYS A 419 27.81 -25.22 -2.26
CA LYS A 419 28.85 -25.13 -1.20
C LYS A 419 29.28 -23.73 -0.89
N ALA A 420 29.45 -22.88 -1.90
CA ALA A 420 29.86 -21.50 -1.73
C ALA A 420 28.78 -20.66 -1.04
N GLU A 421 27.52 -20.98 -1.29
CA GLU A 421 26.40 -20.29 -0.65
C GLU A 421 26.19 -20.73 0.79
N ASP A 422 26.28 -22.02 1.10
CA ASP A 422 26.24 -22.51 2.49
C ASP A 422 27.34 -21.84 3.31
N MET A 423 28.55 -21.75 2.78
CA MET A 423 29.65 -21.05 3.47
C MET A 423 29.32 -19.58 3.72
N ARG A 424 28.74 -18.88 2.73
CA ARG A 424 28.32 -17.47 2.90
C ARG A 424 27.23 -17.31 3.95
N LEU A 425 26.26 -18.21 3.96
CA LEU A 425 25.16 -18.20 4.95
C LEU A 425 25.67 -18.44 6.36
N ARG A 426 26.56 -19.42 6.57
CA ARG A 426 27.20 -19.70 7.87
C ARG A 426 28.05 -18.52 8.35
N ASN A 427 28.85 -17.93 7.49
CA ASN A 427 29.66 -16.74 7.82
C ASN A 427 28.76 -15.54 8.21
N ARG A 428 27.66 -15.35 7.49
CA ARG A 428 26.69 -14.28 7.77
C ARG A 428 26.01 -14.47 9.14
N MET A 429 25.60 -15.72 9.44
CA MET A 429 25.03 -16.04 10.76
C MET A 429 26.04 -15.90 11.89
N GLY A 430 27.32 -16.30 11.68
CA GLY A 430 28.42 -16.09 12.61
C GLY A 430 28.65 -14.62 12.90
N ALA A 431 28.81 -13.80 11.86
CA ALA A 431 28.97 -12.36 11.98
C ALA A 431 27.79 -11.70 12.71
N PHE A 432 26.56 -12.11 12.41
CA PHE A 432 25.37 -11.63 13.12
C PHE A 432 25.44 -11.95 14.61
N ARG A 433 25.78 -13.19 14.97
CA ARG A 433 25.91 -13.61 16.39
C ARG A 433 26.98 -12.82 17.12
N GLU A 434 28.15 -12.69 16.53
CA GLU A 434 29.29 -11.98 17.13
C GLU A 434 29.02 -10.49 17.31
N GLU A 435 28.43 -9.84 16.30
CA GLU A 435 28.20 -8.40 16.35
C GLU A 435 26.99 -8.02 17.20
N THR A 436 25.93 -8.83 17.23
CA THR A 436 24.73 -8.53 18.04
C THR A 436 24.81 -9.05 19.46
N LEU A 437 25.74 -10.00 19.74
CA LEU A 437 25.83 -10.75 21.00
C LEU A 437 24.51 -11.41 21.41
N THR A 438 23.67 -11.77 20.44
CA THR A 438 22.41 -12.45 20.72
C THR A 438 22.64 -13.78 21.42
N LYS A 439 21.86 -14.03 22.48
CA LYS A 439 21.85 -15.32 23.20
C LYS A 439 20.79 -16.26 22.65
N GLY A 440 19.91 -15.78 21.75
CA GLY A 440 18.85 -16.55 21.14
C GLY A 440 19.36 -17.62 20.17
N GLY A 441 18.58 -18.67 19.99
CA GLY A 441 18.82 -19.70 18.99
C GLY A 441 18.66 -19.12 17.59
N LEU A 442 19.68 -19.25 16.73
CA LEU A 442 19.59 -18.78 15.34
C LEU A 442 19.00 -19.88 14.47
N HIS A 443 17.88 -19.60 13.83
CA HIS A 443 17.25 -20.47 12.83
C HIS A 443 17.42 -19.87 11.44
N LEU A 444 18.18 -20.54 10.57
CA LEU A 444 18.21 -20.19 9.16
C LEU A 444 16.84 -20.54 8.56
N THR A 445 16.15 -19.52 8.06
CA THR A 445 14.81 -19.63 7.47
C THR A 445 14.89 -19.28 6.00
N PHE A 446 14.60 -20.26 5.14
CA PHE A 446 14.56 -20.02 3.69
C PHE A 446 13.15 -19.66 3.25
N ILE A 447 13.02 -18.56 2.51
CA ILE A 447 11.76 -18.15 1.89
C ILE A 447 11.99 -18.19 0.39
N SER A 448 11.39 -19.14 -0.30
CA SER A 448 11.61 -19.33 -1.74
C SER A 448 10.33 -19.75 -2.46
N THR A 449 10.30 -19.59 -3.76
CA THR A 449 9.12 -19.92 -4.57
C THR A 449 8.73 -21.39 -4.49
N PHE A 450 9.71 -22.32 -4.55
CA PHE A 450 9.47 -23.77 -4.63
C PHE A 450 10.17 -24.60 -3.55
N GLY A 451 10.57 -23.97 -2.43
CA GLY A 451 11.31 -24.64 -1.37
C GLY A 451 12.79 -24.87 -1.74
N VAL A 452 13.49 -25.60 -0.89
CA VAL A 452 14.91 -25.91 -1.02
C VAL A 452 15.09 -27.38 -1.42
N LYS A 453 15.88 -27.63 -2.45
CA LYS A 453 16.24 -29.01 -2.84
C LYS A 453 17.18 -29.61 -1.80
N GLN A 454 16.83 -30.78 -1.29
CA GLN A 454 17.65 -31.50 -0.32
C GLN A 454 18.99 -31.90 -0.92
N ASN A 455 20.07 -31.50 -0.26
CA ASN A 455 21.46 -31.84 -0.60
C ASN A 455 22.36 -31.71 0.64
N LEU A 456 23.64 -31.97 0.53
CA LEU A 456 24.63 -31.88 1.60
C LEU A 456 24.74 -30.50 2.28
N TYR A 457 24.21 -29.46 1.65
CA TYR A 457 24.32 -28.05 2.10
C TYR A 457 22.99 -27.50 2.62
N SER A 458 21.90 -28.24 2.45
CA SER A 458 20.55 -27.81 2.90
C SER A 458 20.29 -28.08 4.39
N ASP A 459 21.10 -28.89 5.05
CA ASP A 459 20.90 -29.30 6.49
C ASP A 459 20.93 -28.12 7.46
N ALA A 460 21.53 -27.00 7.08
CA ALA A 460 21.54 -25.78 7.87
C ALA A 460 20.17 -25.07 7.92
N VAL A 461 19.29 -25.35 6.94
CA VAL A 461 17.96 -24.75 6.84
C VAL A 461 17.05 -25.38 7.91
N ARG A 462 16.55 -24.56 8.82
CA ARG A 462 15.66 -25.00 9.91
C ARG A 462 14.18 -24.84 9.60
N ASN A 463 13.86 -23.83 8.81
CA ASN A 463 12.50 -23.52 8.42
C ASN A 463 12.45 -23.16 6.93
N GLU A 464 11.39 -23.59 6.27
CA GLU A 464 11.11 -23.21 4.89
C GLU A 464 9.74 -22.55 4.82
N VAL A 465 9.64 -21.51 3.99
CA VAL A 465 8.40 -20.84 3.59
C VAL A 465 8.38 -20.81 2.08
N THR A 466 7.29 -21.27 1.49
CA THR A 466 7.14 -21.37 0.05
C THR A 466 6.20 -20.32 -0.51
N LEU A 467 6.11 -20.24 -1.84
CA LEU A 467 5.14 -19.38 -2.51
C LEU A 467 3.70 -19.69 -2.07
N ASP A 468 3.36 -20.98 -1.90
CA ASP A 468 2.03 -21.40 -1.47
C ASP A 468 1.67 -20.85 -0.09
N ASP A 469 2.66 -20.72 0.80
CA ASP A 469 2.46 -20.11 2.12
C ASP A 469 2.17 -18.61 2.02
N LEU A 470 2.79 -17.90 1.06
CA LEU A 470 2.55 -16.47 0.85
C LEU A 470 1.15 -16.18 0.28
N PHE A 471 0.51 -17.17 -0.35
CA PHE A 471 -0.87 -17.09 -0.85
C PHE A 471 -1.93 -17.40 0.24
N ARG A 472 -1.53 -17.78 1.45
CA ARG A 472 -2.50 -18.04 2.53
C ARG A 472 -3.28 -16.78 2.89
N SER A 473 -4.59 -16.96 3.09
CA SER A 473 -5.42 -15.94 3.74
C SER A 473 -5.06 -15.85 5.22
N LEU A 474 -5.16 -14.64 5.78
CA LEU A 474 -4.97 -14.37 7.21
C LEU A 474 -6.29 -14.39 8.00
N LEU A 475 -7.40 -14.75 7.33
CA LEU A 475 -8.74 -14.85 7.90
C LEU A 475 -8.95 -16.20 8.57
#